data_bd1b52372096047ad9d281b2f14e6ab1
#
_entry.id   bd1b52372096047ad9d281b2f14e6ab1
#
_cell.length_a   1.000
_cell.length_b   1.000
_cell.length_c   1.000
_cell.angle_alpha   90.00
_cell.angle_beta   90.00
_cell.angle_gamma   90.00
#
_symmetry.space_group_name_H-M   'P 1'
#
loop_
_entity.id
_entity.type
_entity.pdbx_description
1 polymer ?
#
loop_
_entity_poly.entity_id
_entity_poly.type
_entity_poly.pdbx_seq_one_letter_code
_entity_poly.pdbx_strand_id
1 'polypeptide(L)'
;MSSTVTLTDLLSTPSAPCTAAAAQWRGLADDLDRAADELNHGTQGLSQAWPSGPAAGAATAKVDGLRAEVNAAYVPANRIAQALEHHASAMADLSGQAQKIIDAARARGFVVDVAGATVTAPASMWQPATAGQPTPSPHPTPSPSPGPDPGASTWTRQSAQAAATDIAGSLGSLVARARGLDDTTVAAITQSRPDPATGFGALPTTPLSRDEVLRMRGQDPRAVNDWWRSLTPLQQEQAIRDHPDLVGWLDGVPATDRDQANRRRLAQDEARLRQQATDLRNHLDQLRERAANGDRAAASELGRLQGELDRVAKTLDRLGTVQRSLAQLGPNGLLLGTDPAGDGKAIISVGNPDTARHTAVWVPGLGTDLGSTRGNVNRVLNLYQEADLMTPDVAGDVATVMWLGYDAPEATNASVAFSGRSRDGGTGFDTCGDGRRTTHDPGPSHLTAVGHSYGSTVVAEAALHGDGRHPGLAVDDIVTAGSPGMHTDHAADLGLDPQHVWAGSAPDDPVSNPVGNPYSRAVQAGAHALGPFNPLAGVVDTALWAYDHGHNISPHQPDFGANQYVTDTSGHSDYWNSGSQSIKNQARVVMGQYQQVGLVHGEAP
;
A
#
# COMPACT_ATOMS: atom_id res chain seq x y z
N MET A 1 0.90 -16.72 -28.97
CA MET A 1 2.26 -17.31 -28.96
C MET A 1 2.76 -17.09 -27.55
N SER A 2 3.17 -18.16 -26.86
CA SER A 2 3.73 -18.02 -25.50
C SER A 2 5.04 -17.24 -25.57
N SER A 3 5.26 -16.33 -24.64
CA SER A 3 6.47 -15.50 -24.58
C SER A 3 7.73 -16.35 -24.44
N THR A 4 8.80 -15.97 -25.12
CA THR A 4 10.10 -16.66 -25.12
C THR A 4 11.12 -15.99 -24.20
N VAL A 5 10.71 -15.10 -23.31
CA VAL A 5 11.60 -14.36 -22.40
C VAL A 5 12.52 -15.35 -21.65
N THR A 6 13.82 -15.11 -21.73
CA THR A 6 14.86 -15.85 -21.02
C THR A 6 15.46 -15.02 -19.89
N LEU A 7 16.32 -15.62 -19.03
CA LEU A 7 17.04 -14.88 -18.01
C LEU A 7 17.98 -13.82 -18.63
N THR A 8 18.58 -14.13 -19.77
CA THR A 8 19.41 -13.18 -20.51
C THR A 8 18.58 -12.00 -21.00
N ASP A 9 17.38 -12.25 -21.56
CA ASP A 9 16.49 -11.19 -22.01
C ASP A 9 16.04 -10.31 -20.84
N LEU A 10 15.66 -10.91 -19.71
CA LEU A 10 15.25 -10.19 -18.50
C LEU A 10 16.35 -9.23 -17.99
N LEU A 11 17.62 -9.66 -18.06
CA LEU A 11 18.76 -8.85 -17.58
C LEU A 11 19.25 -7.81 -18.58
N SER A 12 19.02 -8.03 -19.89
CA SER A 12 19.60 -7.21 -20.96
C SER A 12 18.62 -6.33 -21.70
N THR A 13 17.29 -6.59 -21.58
CA THR A 13 16.27 -5.80 -22.29
C THR A 13 16.08 -4.44 -21.62
N PRO A 14 16.39 -3.33 -22.32
CA PRO A 14 16.18 -2.00 -21.75
C PRO A 14 14.67 -1.71 -21.66
N SER A 15 14.22 -1.16 -20.54
CA SER A 15 12.83 -0.70 -20.35
C SER A 15 12.53 0.58 -21.14
N ALA A 16 13.55 1.35 -21.53
CA ALA A 16 13.42 2.66 -22.17
C ALA A 16 12.52 2.69 -23.43
N PRO A 17 12.60 1.74 -24.38
CA PRO A 17 11.70 1.76 -25.54
C PRO A 17 10.22 1.57 -25.17
N CYS A 18 9.94 0.71 -24.18
CA CYS A 18 8.59 0.48 -23.69
C CYS A 18 8.06 1.71 -22.94
N THR A 19 8.88 2.32 -22.10
CA THR A 19 8.57 3.59 -21.44
C THR A 19 8.30 4.73 -22.44
N ALA A 20 9.08 4.82 -23.51
CA ALA A 20 8.87 5.82 -24.55
C ALA A 20 7.56 5.60 -25.32
N ALA A 21 7.23 4.34 -25.62
CA ALA A 21 5.95 3.98 -26.25
C ALA A 21 4.78 4.29 -25.32
N ALA A 22 4.89 3.96 -24.03
CA ALA A 22 3.89 4.30 -23.01
C ALA A 22 3.62 5.81 -22.96
N ALA A 23 4.68 6.63 -22.95
CA ALA A 23 4.56 8.09 -22.94
C ALA A 23 3.85 8.63 -24.20
N GLN A 24 4.08 8.04 -25.37
CA GLN A 24 3.37 8.43 -26.60
C GLN A 24 1.87 8.11 -26.54
N TRP A 25 1.52 6.91 -26.04
CA TRP A 25 0.12 6.53 -25.85
C TRP A 25 -0.55 7.36 -24.77
N ARG A 26 0.17 7.72 -23.70
CA ARG A 26 -0.31 8.63 -22.66
C ARG A 26 -0.60 10.01 -23.25
N GLY A 27 0.33 10.57 -24.04
CA GLY A 27 0.12 11.84 -24.74
C GLY A 27 -1.10 11.82 -25.65
N LEU A 28 -1.32 10.72 -26.40
CA LEU A 28 -2.53 10.56 -27.20
C LEU A 28 -3.81 10.53 -26.36
N ALA A 29 -3.80 9.81 -25.24
CA ALA A 29 -4.95 9.78 -24.33
C ALA A 29 -5.25 11.17 -23.75
N ASP A 30 -4.22 11.92 -23.34
CA ASP A 30 -4.35 13.29 -22.82
C ASP A 30 -4.86 14.27 -23.89
N ASP A 31 -4.44 14.09 -25.16
CA ASP A 31 -4.93 14.89 -26.29
C ASP A 31 -6.41 14.60 -26.61
N LEU A 32 -6.82 13.33 -26.53
CA LEU A 32 -8.21 12.92 -26.71
C LEU A 32 -9.10 13.44 -25.57
N ASP A 33 -8.63 13.38 -24.32
CA ASP A 33 -9.34 13.94 -23.16
C ASP A 33 -9.55 15.46 -23.32
N ARG A 34 -8.49 16.16 -23.70
CA ARG A 34 -8.55 17.61 -24.00
C ARG A 34 -9.51 17.93 -25.13
N ALA A 35 -9.47 17.17 -26.21
CA ALA A 35 -10.39 17.35 -27.34
C ALA A 35 -11.86 17.13 -26.93
N ALA A 36 -12.13 16.15 -26.05
CA ALA A 36 -13.46 15.94 -25.48
C ALA A 36 -13.94 17.13 -24.64
N ASP A 37 -13.04 17.70 -23.81
CA ASP A 37 -13.32 18.88 -23.01
C ASP A 37 -13.54 20.14 -23.88
N GLU A 38 -12.74 20.35 -24.91
CA GLU A 38 -12.92 21.47 -25.85
C GLU A 38 -14.24 21.36 -26.62
N LEU A 39 -14.64 20.14 -27.06
CA LEU A 39 -15.95 19.90 -27.65
C LEU A 39 -17.08 20.20 -26.68
N ASN A 40 -16.93 19.83 -25.39
CA ASN A 40 -17.91 20.15 -24.36
C ASN A 40 -18.06 21.66 -24.15
N HIS A 41 -16.95 22.36 -23.91
CA HIS A 41 -16.98 23.80 -23.62
C HIS A 41 -17.37 24.63 -24.84
N GLY A 42 -16.82 24.32 -26.03
CA GLY A 42 -17.10 25.05 -27.27
C GLY A 42 -18.54 24.90 -27.75
N THR A 43 -19.25 23.87 -27.30
CA THR A 43 -20.63 23.60 -27.76
C THR A 43 -21.70 23.83 -26.71
N GLN A 44 -21.34 24.23 -25.48
CA GLN A 44 -22.31 24.49 -24.37
C GLN A 44 -23.36 25.52 -24.73
N GLY A 45 -23.03 26.53 -25.56
CA GLY A 45 -23.97 27.56 -26.01
C GLY A 45 -24.71 27.22 -27.29
N LEU A 46 -24.43 26.09 -27.97
CA LEU A 46 -24.97 25.79 -29.31
C LEU A 46 -26.51 25.71 -29.29
N SER A 47 -27.10 25.04 -28.35
CA SER A 47 -28.56 24.92 -28.19
C SER A 47 -29.23 26.24 -27.83
N GLN A 48 -28.54 27.15 -27.16
CA GLN A 48 -29.05 28.48 -26.83
C GLN A 48 -28.93 29.43 -28.01
N ALA A 49 -27.79 29.38 -28.73
CA ALA A 49 -27.52 30.22 -29.90
C ALA A 49 -28.34 29.76 -31.10
N TRP A 50 -28.65 28.48 -31.19
CA TRP A 50 -29.39 27.89 -32.32
C TRP A 50 -30.44 26.88 -31.82
N PRO A 51 -31.57 27.38 -31.29
CA PRO A 51 -32.50 26.58 -30.46
C PRO A 51 -33.40 25.64 -31.26
N SER A 52 -33.58 25.81 -32.57
CA SER A 52 -34.52 24.99 -33.32
C SER A 52 -34.23 24.97 -34.83
N GLY A 53 -34.77 23.96 -35.51
CA GLY A 53 -34.70 23.76 -36.96
C GLY A 53 -33.88 22.52 -37.34
N PRO A 54 -34.08 21.99 -38.58
CA PRO A 54 -33.39 20.77 -39.05
C PRO A 54 -31.87 20.89 -39.01
N ALA A 55 -31.32 22.06 -39.34
CA ALA A 55 -29.89 22.31 -39.35
C ALA A 55 -29.30 22.37 -37.92
N ALA A 56 -30.05 22.92 -36.94
CA ALA A 56 -29.64 22.93 -35.56
C ALA A 56 -29.58 21.49 -35.00
N GLY A 57 -30.59 20.67 -35.30
CA GLY A 57 -30.60 19.25 -34.92
C GLY A 57 -29.45 18.46 -35.55
N ALA A 58 -29.15 18.71 -36.84
CA ALA A 58 -28.03 18.07 -37.53
C ALA A 58 -26.64 18.48 -36.94
N ALA A 59 -26.49 19.76 -36.57
CA ALA A 59 -25.26 20.25 -35.94
C ALA A 59 -25.05 19.62 -34.55
N THR A 60 -26.08 19.56 -33.71
CA THR A 60 -26.03 18.90 -32.41
C THR A 60 -25.69 17.42 -32.55
N ALA A 61 -26.36 16.70 -33.46
CA ALA A 61 -26.09 15.28 -33.70
C ALA A 61 -24.65 15.02 -34.17
N LYS A 62 -24.09 15.93 -35.00
CA LYS A 62 -22.68 15.82 -35.45
C LYS A 62 -21.70 16.03 -34.34
N VAL A 63 -21.94 17.01 -33.45
CA VAL A 63 -21.11 17.27 -32.28
C VAL A 63 -21.14 16.08 -31.30
N ASP A 64 -22.33 15.54 -31.03
CA ASP A 64 -22.50 14.37 -30.17
C ASP A 64 -21.83 13.12 -30.76
N GLY A 65 -21.92 12.94 -32.09
CA GLY A 65 -21.21 11.89 -32.80
C GLY A 65 -19.68 12.01 -32.69
N LEU A 66 -19.12 13.20 -32.91
CA LEU A 66 -17.68 13.45 -32.73
C LEU A 66 -17.21 13.20 -31.31
N ARG A 67 -18.00 13.63 -30.33
CA ARG A 67 -17.71 13.38 -28.93
C ARG A 67 -17.69 11.87 -28.62
N ALA A 68 -18.67 11.13 -29.15
CA ALA A 68 -18.74 9.68 -28.98
C ALA A 68 -17.54 8.97 -29.62
N GLU A 69 -17.06 9.43 -30.78
CA GLU A 69 -15.86 8.89 -31.46
C GLU A 69 -14.58 9.18 -30.66
N VAL A 70 -14.40 10.41 -30.18
CA VAL A 70 -13.23 10.80 -29.35
C VAL A 70 -13.18 10.00 -28.05
N ASN A 71 -14.31 9.89 -27.35
CA ASN A 71 -14.40 9.12 -26.13
C ASN A 71 -14.16 7.62 -26.36
N ALA A 72 -14.62 7.07 -27.47
CA ALA A 72 -14.37 5.67 -27.82
C ALA A 72 -12.89 5.38 -28.11
N ALA A 73 -12.13 6.36 -28.57
CA ALA A 73 -10.68 6.26 -28.80
C ALA A 73 -9.85 6.45 -27.51
N TYR A 74 -10.34 7.27 -26.58
CA TYR A 74 -9.64 7.55 -25.31
C TYR A 74 -9.37 6.29 -24.47
N VAL A 75 -10.42 5.47 -24.25
CA VAL A 75 -10.34 4.28 -23.39
C VAL A 75 -9.25 3.30 -23.85
N PRO A 76 -9.19 2.87 -25.13
CA PRO A 76 -8.14 2.00 -25.63
C PRO A 76 -6.75 2.64 -25.55
N ALA A 77 -6.62 3.93 -25.87
CA ALA A 77 -5.33 4.64 -25.79
C ALA A 77 -4.78 4.67 -24.38
N ASN A 78 -5.63 4.99 -23.39
CA ASN A 78 -5.27 5.00 -21.97
C ASN A 78 -4.90 3.59 -21.48
N ARG A 79 -5.64 2.55 -21.85
CA ARG A 79 -5.32 1.15 -21.50
C ARG A 79 -3.99 0.68 -22.05
N ILE A 80 -3.66 1.03 -23.31
CA ILE A 80 -2.37 0.71 -23.91
C ILE A 80 -1.25 1.43 -23.16
N ALA A 81 -1.41 2.72 -22.84
CA ALA A 81 -0.44 3.48 -22.07
C ALA A 81 -0.16 2.80 -20.71
N GLN A 82 -1.20 2.49 -19.97
CA GLN A 82 -1.10 1.83 -18.65
C GLN A 82 -0.44 0.45 -18.73
N ALA A 83 -0.82 -0.37 -19.72
CA ALA A 83 -0.24 -1.70 -19.90
C ALA A 83 1.27 -1.62 -20.19
N LEU A 84 1.70 -0.66 -21.00
CA LEU A 84 3.11 -0.43 -21.33
C LEU A 84 3.90 0.17 -20.14
N GLU A 85 3.32 1.10 -19.39
CA GLU A 85 3.92 1.67 -18.16
C GLU A 85 4.15 0.56 -17.12
N HIS A 86 3.13 -0.24 -16.88
CA HIS A 86 3.22 -1.38 -15.97
C HIS A 86 4.28 -2.38 -16.41
N HIS A 87 4.27 -2.76 -17.69
CA HIS A 87 5.27 -3.68 -18.27
C HIS A 87 6.70 -3.16 -18.08
N ALA A 88 6.95 -1.90 -18.47
CA ALA A 88 8.30 -1.33 -18.42
C ALA A 88 8.88 -1.33 -17.00
N SER A 89 8.07 -0.97 -16.03
CA SER A 89 8.53 -0.88 -14.66
C SER A 89 8.60 -2.24 -13.96
N ALA A 90 7.61 -3.12 -14.16
CA ALA A 90 7.66 -4.46 -13.58
C ALA A 90 8.81 -5.29 -14.15
N MET A 91 9.13 -5.15 -15.45
CA MET A 91 10.32 -5.78 -16.05
C MET A 91 11.63 -5.23 -15.45
N ALA A 92 11.71 -3.92 -15.20
CA ALA A 92 12.88 -3.34 -14.54
C ALA A 92 13.06 -3.84 -13.10
N ASP A 93 11.96 -3.98 -12.36
CA ASP A 93 11.97 -4.53 -11.00
C ASP A 93 12.39 -6.01 -10.98
N LEU A 94 11.85 -6.83 -11.87
CA LEU A 94 12.23 -8.24 -12.01
C LEU A 94 13.71 -8.39 -12.40
N SER A 95 14.21 -7.55 -13.31
CA SER A 95 15.63 -7.49 -13.68
C SER A 95 16.50 -7.13 -12.48
N GLY A 96 16.11 -6.12 -11.70
CA GLY A 96 16.82 -5.73 -10.48
C GLY A 96 16.84 -6.83 -9.42
N GLN A 97 15.74 -7.56 -9.24
CA GLN A 97 15.68 -8.70 -8.34
C GLN A 97 16.60 -9.84 -8.81
N ALA A 98 16.56 -10.18 -10.11
CA ALA A 98 17.42 -11.21 -10.68
C ALA A 98 18.91 -10.85 -10.51
N GLN A 99 19.28 -9.60 -10.74
CA GLN A 99 20.66 -9.13 -10.56
C GLN A 99 21.12 -9.25 -9.10
N LYS A 100 20.27 -8.87 -8.14
CA LYS A 100 20.58 -9.02 -6.70
C LYS A 100 20.78 -10.48 -6.30
N ILE A 101 19.94 -11.40 -6.79
CA ILE A 101 20.07 -12.83 -6.53
C ILE A 101 21.39 -13.35 -7.12
N ILE A 102 21.72 -12.98 -8.35
CA ILE A 102 22.97 -13.36 -9.01
C ILE A 102 24.19 -12.87 -8.24
N ASP A 103 24.19 -11.61 -7.84
CA ASP A 103 25.30 -10.99 -7.11
C ASP A 103 25.48 -11.63 -5.72
N ALA A 104 24.38 -11.87 -5.00
CA ALA A 104 24.39 -12.57 -3.73
C ALA A 104 24.86 -14.03 -3.87
N ALA A 105 24.47 -14.73 -4.92
CA ALA A 105 24.94 -16.08 -5.21
C ALA A 105 26.44 -16.10 -5.50
N ARG A 106 26.93 -15.20 -6.34
CA ARG A 106 28.35 -15.06 -6.66
C ARG A 106 29.19 -14.68 -5.44
N ALA A 107 28.70 -13.77 -4.59
CA ALA A 107 29.37 -13.40 -3.34
C ALA A 107 29.51 -14.59 -2.37
N ARG A 108 28.58 -15.56 -2.42
CA ARG A 108 28.63 -16.79 -1.64
C ARG A 108 29.47 -17.90 -2.30
N GLY A 109 30.03 -17.65 -3.48
CA GLY A 109 30.93 -18.58 -4.19
C GLY A 109 30.23 -19.50 -5.20
N PHE A 110 28.94 -19.32 -5.48
CA PHE A 110 28.22 -20.05 -6.53
C PHE A 110 28.62 -19.56 -7.92
N VAL A 111 28.63 -20.46 -8.89
CA VAL A 111 28.79 -20.12 -10.31
C VAL A 111 27.41 -20.00 -10.95
N VAL A 112 27.08 -18.82 -11.46
CA VAL A 112 25.81 -18.53 -12.14
C VAL A 112 26.08 -18.37 -13.63
N ASP A 113 25.53 -19.30 -14.43
CA ASP A 113 25.46 -19.20 -15.88
C ASP A 113 24.12 -18.59 -16.28
N VAL A 114 24.16 -17.32 -16.69
CA VAL A 114 22.98 -16.56 -17.10
C VAL A 114 22.37 -17.09 -18.39
N ALA A 115 23.21 -17.51 -19.35
CA ALA A 115 22.76 -17.98 -20.66
C ALA A 115 22.05 -19.36 -20.57
N GLY A 116 22.61 -20.25 -19.74
CA GLY A 116 22.00 -21.55 -19.45
C GLY A 116 20.96 -21.54 -18.34
N ALA A 117 20.74 -20.38 -17.68
CA ALA A 117 19.89 -20.23 -16.50
C ALA A 117 20.19 -21.27 -15.40
N THR A 118 21.49 -21.58 -15.19
CA THR A 118 21.92 -22.60 -14.23
C THR A 118 22.79 -22.01 -13.12
N VAL A 119 22.67 -22.62 -11.93
CA VAL A 119 23.50 -22.28 -10.77
C VAL A 119 24.18 -23.53 -10.29
N THR A 120 25.51 -23.46 -10.11
CA THR A 120 26.31 -24.58 -9.65
C THR A 120 27.12 -24.21 -8.43
N ALA A 121 27.25 -25.17 -7.51
CA ALA A 121 28.10 -25.06 -6.35
C ALA A 121 29.45 -25.75 -6.67
N PRO A 122 30.56 -25.00 -6.79
CA PRO A 122 31.87 -25.61 -7.10
C PRO A 122 32.42 -26.37 -5.89
N ALA A 123 33.23 -27.41 -6.18
CA ALA A 123 33.79 -28.31 -5.16
C ALA A 123 34.61 -27.56 -4.08
N SER A 124 35.16 -26.40 -4.41
CA SER A 124 35.91 -25.54 -3.50
C SER A 124 35.08 -25.02 -2.31
N MET A 125 33.74 -25.10 -2.38
CA MET A 125 32.86 -24.66 -1.27
C MET A 125 32.87 -25.62 -0.08
N TRP A 126 33.15 -26.92 -0.29
CA TRP A 126 33.12 -27.97 0.75
C TRP A 126 34.37 -28.83 0.83
N GLN A 127 35.33 -28.64 -0.09
CA GLN A 127 36.64 -29.27 -0.01
C GLN A 127 37.64 -28.31 0.58
N PRO A 128 38.40 -28.66 1.64
CA PRO A 128 39.48 -27.82 2.10
C PRO A 128 40.49 -27.63 0.97
N ALA A 129 41.03 -26.42 0.87
CA ALA A 129 42.16 -26.17 -0.06
C ALA A 129 43.25 -27.21 0.22
N THR A 130 43.64 -27.95 -0.79
CA THR A 130 44.74 -28.92 -0.66
C THR A 130 45.97 -28.12 -0.29
N ALA A 131 46.31 -28.15 1.00
CA ALA A 131 47.57 -27.61 1.48
C ALA A 131 48.69 -28.30 0.73
N GLY A 132 49.54 -27.56 0.05
CA GLY A 132 50.74 -28.09 -0.61
C GLY A 132 51.48 -28.97 0.39
N GLN A 133 51.94 -30.15 -0.07
CA GLN A 133 52.65 -31.13 0.76
C GLN A 133 53.71 -30.45 1.60
N PRO A 134 53.73 -30.62 2.92
CA PRO A 134 54.80 -30.09 3.76
C PRO A 134 56.06 -30.89 3.45
N THR A 135 57.11 -30.20 3.10
CA THR A 135 58.46 -30.75 3.12
C THR A 135 58.78 -31.22 4.55
N PRO A 136 59.37 -32.41 4.76
CA PRO A 136 59.65 -32.92 6.09
C PRO A 136 60.76 -32.08 6.75
N SER A 137 60.46 -31.40 7.84
CA SER A 137 61.42 -30.74 8.73
C SER A 137 61.79 -31.71 9.86
N PRO A 138 63.11 -31.79 10.22
CA PRO A 138 63.59 -32.82 11.12
C PRO A 138 63.73 -32.35 12.60
N HIS A 139 62.76 -31.75 13.24
CA HIS A 139 62.77 -31.63 14.70
C HIS A 139 61.37 -31.50 15.28
N PRO A 140 60.97 -32.30 16.31
CA PRO A 140 59.70 -32.21 16.98
C PRO A 140 59.74 -31.14 18.11
N THR A 141 58.97 -30.07 17.94
CA THR A 141 58.54 -29.24 19.06
C THR A 141 57.09 -29.49 19.41
N PRO A 142 56.68 -29.52 20.67
CA PRO A 142 55.29 -29.81 21.07
C PRO A 142 54.38 -28.69 20.62
N SER A 143 53.36 -29.05 19.83
CA SER A 143 52.30 -28.13 19.36
C SER A 143 51.34 -27.77 20.46
N PRO A 144 50.92 -26.50 20.57
CA PRO A 144 49.71 -26.15 21.32
C PRO A 144 48.47 -26.68 20.60
N SER A 145 47.43 -27.06 21.38
CA SER A 145 46.14 -27.53 20.89
C SER A 145 45.58 -26.59 19.81
N PRO A 146 45.04 -27.13 18.69
CA PRO A 146 44.45 -26.31 17.64
C PRO A 146 43.21 -25.62 18.18
N GLY A 147 43.23 -24.28 18.15
CA GLY A 147 42.01 -23.49 18.22
C GLY A 147 41.15 -23.71 16.97
N PRO A 148 39.85 -23.37 16.97
CA PRO A 148 39.00 -23.59 15.83
C PRO A 148 39.58 -22.86 14.60
N ASP A 149 39.74 -23.64 13.52
CA ASP A 149 40.27 -23.20 12.24
C ASP A 149 39.31 -22.16 11.60
N PRO A 150 39.74 -20.89 11.39
CA PRO A 150 38.89 -19.86 10.78
C PRO A 150 38.63 -20.09 9.28
N GLY A 151 39.08 -21.19 8.68
CA GLY A 151 38.89 -21.57 7.30
C GLY A 151 37.99 -22.78 7.05
N ALA A 152 37.34 -23.34 8.11
CA ALA A 152 36.42 -24.47 7.90
C ALA A 152 35.19 -24.01 7.13
N SER A 153 35.03 -24.49 5.90
CA SER A 153 33.84 -24.29 5.07
C SER A 153 32.61 -24.74 5.85
N THR A 154 31.62 -23.84 6.04
CA THR A 154 30.33 -24.14 6.67
C THR A 154 29.43 -24.98 5.78
N TRP A 155 29.82 -25.25 4.51
CA TRP A 155 29.05 -25.96 3.54
C TRP A 155 29.38 -27.47 3.53
N THR A 156 28.32 -28.29 3.51
CA THR A 156 28.40 -29.69 3.04
C THR A 156 28.09 -29.73 1.55
N ARG A 157 28.52 -30.77 0.84
CA ARG A 157 28.18 -30.96 -0.58
C ARG A 157 26.67 -30.91 -0.80
N GLN A 158 25.91 -31.58 0.06
CA GLN A 158 24.45 -31.65 -0.03
C GLN A 158 23.80 -30.27 0.19
N SER A 159 24.19 -29.54 1.23
CA SER A 159 23.64 -28.21 1.51
C SER A 159 24.01 -27.19 0.43
N ALA A 160 25.23 -27.26 -0.14
CA ALA A 160 25.62 -26.39 -1.23
C ALA A 160 24.83 -26.67 -2.53
N GLN A 161 24.60 -27.94 -2.83
CA GLN A 161 23.78 -28.32 -3.99
C GLN A 161 22.32 -27.94 -3.82
N ALA A 162 21.73 -28.14 -2.63
CA ALA A 162 20.37 -27.69 -2.33
C ALA A 162 20.25 -26.17 -2.51
N ALA A 163 21.17 -25.39 -1.93
CA ALA A 163 21.18 -23.93 -2.09
C ALA A 163 21.34 -23.48 -3.55
N ALA A 164 22.14 -24.20 -4.37
CA ALA A 164 22.26 -23.92 -5.80
C ALA A 164 20.93 -24.16 -6.54
N THR A 165 20.21 -25.23 -6.18
CA THR A 165 18.88 -25.54 -6.74
C THR A 165 17.87 -24.49 -6.37
N ASP A 166 17.83 -24.04 -5.11
CA ASP A 166 16.93 -23.00 -4.62
C ASP A 166 17.17 -21.66 -5.33
N ILE A 167 18.44 -21.28 -5.52
CA ILE A 167 18.81 -20.06 -6.26
C ILE A 167 18.37 -20.18 -7.73
N ALA A 168 18.61 -21.32 -8.37
CA ALA A 168 18.17 -21.55 -9.75
C ALA A 168 16.64 -21.53 -9.88
N GLY A 169 15.92 -22.12 -8.91
CA GLY A 169 14.46 -22.03 -8.79
C GLY A 169 13.98 -20.58 -8.69
N SER A 170 14.58 -19.79 -7.81
CA SER A 170 14.24 -18.37 -7.66
C SER A 170 14.44 -17.57 -8.95
N LEU A 171 15.56 -17.80 -9.68
CA LEU A 171 15.79 -17.15 -10.98
C LEU A 171 14.80 -17.64 -12.04
N GLY A 172 14.48 -18.94 -12.06
CA GLY A 172 13.45 -19.52 -12.95
C GLY A 172 12.08 -18.88 -12.74
N SER A 173 11.72 -18.64 -11.49
CA SER A 173 10.46 -17.98 -11.10
C SER A 173 10.38 -16.56 -11.61
N LEU A 174 11.45 -15.76 -11.50
CA LEU A 174 11.49 -14.41 -12.05
C LEU A 174 11.30 -14.41 -13.57
N VAL A 175 11.89 -15.37 -14.28
CA VAL A 175 11.69 -15.55 -15.73
C VAL A 175 10.24 -15.94 -16.05
N ALA A 176 9.62 -16.81 -15.27
CA ALA A 176 8.22 -17.18 -15.45
C ALA A 176 7.28 -15.97 -15.23
N ARG A 177 7.56 -15.16 -14.22
CA ARG A 177 6.86 -13.89 -13.97
C ARG A 177 7.00 -12.91 -15.13
N ALA A 178 8.20 -12.74 -15.68
CA ALA A 178 8.45 -11.90 -16.83
C ALA A 178 7.65 -12.35 -18.07
N ARG A 179 7.53 -13.65 -18.30
CA ARG A 179 6.70 -14.22 -19.37
C ARG A 179 5.22 -13.94 -19.18
N GLY A 180 4.71 -14.16 -17.97
CA GLY A 180 3.31 -13.85 -17.65
C GLY A 180 2.96 -12.37 -17.84
N LEU A 181 3.89 -11.50 -17.44
CA LEU A 181 3.75 -10.06 -17.65
C LEU A 181 3.72 -9.69 -19.14
N ASP A 182 4.61 -10.28 -19.94
CA ASP A 182 4.65 -10.05 -21.39
C ASP A 182 3.35 -10.52 -22.06
N ASP A 183 2.88 -11.74 -21.74
CA ASP A 183 1.62 -12.28 -22.26
C ASP A 183 0.41 -11.39 -21.88
N THR A 184 0.36 -10.91 -20.65
CA THR A 184 -0.71 -10.01 -20.15
C THR A 184 -0.69 -8.67 -20.89
N THR A 185 0.50 -8.10 -21.11
CA THR A 185 0.66 -6.83 -21.83
C THR A 185 0.23 -6.97 -23.29
N VAL A 186 0.65 -8.05 -23.95
CA VAL A 186 0.24 -8.35 -25.34
C VAL A 186 -1.29 -8.52 -25.43
N ALA A 187 -1.90 -9.19 -24.47
CA ALA A 187 -3.36 -9.36 -24.43
C ALA A 187 -4.07 -8.00 -24.29
N ALA A 188 -3.63 -7.14 -23.37
CA ALA A 188 -4.20 -5.81 -23.15
C ALA A 188 -4.10 -4.92 -24.40
N ILE A 189 -2.93 -4.89 -25.06
CA ILE A 189 -2.72 -4.15 -26.30
C ILE A 189 -3.61 -4.71 -27.42
N THR A 190 -3.72 -6.04 -27.52
CA THR A 190 -4.50 -6.70 -28.57
C THR A 190 -5.99 -6.42 -28.42
N GLN A 191 -6.51 -6.46 -27.20
CA GLN A 191 -7.91 -6.14 -26.89
C GLN A 191 -8.25 -4.65 -27.09
N SER A 192 -7.25 -3.78 -27.03
CA SER A 192 -7.40 -2.34 -27.20
C SER A 192 -7.21 -1.87 -28.67
N ARG A 193 -7.02 -2.80 -29.62
CA ARG A 193 -6.90 -2.42 -31.04
C ARG A 193 -8.23 -1.97 -31.61
N PRO A 194 -8.22 -0.93 -32.48
CA PRO A 194 -9.42 -0.55 -33.22
C PRO A 194 -9.83 -1.64 -34.20
N ASP A 195 -11.14 -1.78 -34.40
CA ASP A 195 -11.67 -2.63 -35.48
C ASP A 195 -11.29 -2.04 -36.84
N PRO A 196 -10.77 -2.85 -37.79
CA PRO A 196 -10.33 -2.33 -39.10
C PRO A 196 -11.43 -1.65 -39.92
N ALA A 197 -12.70 -2.00 -39.69
CA ALA A 197 -13.84 -1.48 -40.47
C ALA A 197 -14.53 -0.30 -39.78
N THR A 198 -14.58 -0.30 -38.43
CA THR A 198 -15.36 0.66 -37.64
C THR A 198 -14.50 1.57 -36.76
N GLY A 199 -13.19 1.40 -36.73
CA GLY A 199 -12.30 2.10 -35.84
C GLY A 199 -12.55 1.72 -34.37
N PHE A 200 -12.55 2.70 -33.47
CA PHE A 200 -12.93 2.50 -32.07
C PHE A 200 -14.46 2.48 -31.84
N GLY A 201 -15.23 2.67 -32.92
CA GLY A 201 -16.69 2.76 -32.85
C GLY A 201 -17.18 4.09 -32.28
N ALA A 202 -18.47 4.15 -32.00
CA ALA A 202 -19.12 5.25 -31.30
C ALA A 202 -19.92 4.67 -30.13
N LEU A 203 -19.62 5.06 -28.91
CA LEU A 203 -20.35 4.61 -27.75
C LEU A 203 -21.44 5.63 -27.39
N PRO A 204 -22.71 5.21 -27.25
CA PRO A 204 -23.76 6.11 -26.78
C PRO A 204 -23.43 6.57 -25.35
N THR A 205 -23.41 7.89 -25.16
CA THR A 205 -22.94 8.51 -23.94
C THR A 205 -24.05 9.30 -23.27
N THR A 206 -24.74 8.70 -22.33
CA THR A 206 -25.38 9.50 -21.28
C THR A 206 -24.36 9.57 -20.15
N PRO A 207 -23.74 10.74 -19.88
CA PRO A 207 -22.82 10.88 -18.76
C PRO A 207 -23.53 10.55 -17.46
N LEU A 208 -22.82 9.86 -16.56
CA LEU A 208 -23.31 9.65 -15.20
C LEU A 208 -23.34 11.01 -14.48
N SER A 209 -24.49 11.32 -13.91
CA SER A 209 -24.60 12.50 -13.06
C SER A 209 -23.87 12.27 -11.73
N ARG A 210 -23.38 13.35 -11.10
CA ARG A 210 -22.79 13.29 -9.76
C ARG A 210 -23.71 12.61 -8.74
N ASP A 211 -25.02 12.86 -8.82
CA ASP A 211 -26.03 12.30 -7.92
C ASP A 211 -26.16 10.77 -8.09
N GLU A 212 -25.96 10.24 -9.29
CA GLU A 212 -25.96 8.79 -9.53
C GLU A 212 -24.77 8.12 -8.87
N VAL A 213 -23.58 8.68 -8.99
CA VAL A 213 -22.38 8.17 -8.32
C VAL A 213 -22.49 8.36 -6.80
N LEU A 214 -23.00 9.51 -6.34
CA LEU A 214 -23.17 9.81 -4.92
C LEU A 214 -24.13 8.85 -4.20
N ARG A 215 -25.16 8.35 -4.89
CA ARG A 215 -26.08 7.34 -4.34
C ARG A 215 -25.40 6.02 -3.97
N MET A 216 -24.25 5.72 -4.59
CA MET A 216 -23.47 4.52 -4.28
C MET A 216 -22.63 4.68 -2.99
N ARG A 217 -22.42 5.91 -2.55
CA ARG A 217 -21.69 6.16 -1.31
C ARG A 217 -22.43 5.60 -0.10
N GLY A 218 -21.74 4.74 0.65
CA GLY A 218 -22.32 4.10 1.83
C GLY A 218 -23.29 2.96 1.53
N GLN A 219 -23.39 2.52 0.27
CA GLN A 219 -24.08 1.27 -0.09
C GLN A 219 -23.20 0.06 0.24
N ASP A 220 -23.81 -1.12 0.26
CA ASP A 220 -23.11 -2.39 0.36
C ASP A 220 -22.09 -2.53 -0.79
N PRO A 221 -20.82 -2.92 -0.52
CA PRO A 221 -19.80 -3.07 -1.55
C PRO A 221 -20.21 -3.99 -2.71
N ARG A 222 -21.03 -5.02 -2.46
CA ARG A 222 -21.56 -5.88 -3.52
C ARG A 222 -22.52 -5.12 -4.43
N ALA A 223 -23.39 -4.31 -3.85
CA ALA A 223 -24.31 -3.48 -4.64
C ALA A 223 -23.53 -2.41 -5.46
N VAL A 224 -22.46 -1.85 -4.89
CA VAL A 224 -21.54 -0.95 -5.61
C VAL A 224 -20.88 -1.67 -6.77
N ASN A 225 -20.36 -2.89 -6.55
CA ASN A 225 -19.70 -3.67 -7.59
C ASN A 225 -20.66 -4.07 -8.71
N ASP A 226 -21.87 -4.52 -8.36
CA ASP A 226 -22.91 -4.86 -9.35
C ASP A 226 -23.27 -3.63 -10.19
N TRP A 227 -23.46 -2.48 -9.55
CA TRP A 227 -23.68 -1.21 -10.26
C TRP A 227 -22.51 -0.88 -11.17
N TRP A 228 -21.26 -0.91 -10.66
CA TRP A 228 -20.04 -0.60 -11.43
C TRP A 228 -19.90 -1.51 -12.66
N ARG A 229 -20.14 -2.81 -12.50
CA ARG A 229 -20.12 -3.79 -13.59
C ARG A 229 -21.26 -3.60 -14.61
N SER A 230 -22.37 -3.01 -14.20
CA SER A 230 -23.50 -2.69 -15.11
C SER A 230 -23.21 -1.48 -16.01
N LEU A 231 -22.22 -0.64 -15.67
CA LEU A 231 -21.82 0.50 -16.45
C LEU A 231 -21.04 0.06 -17.69
N THR A 232 -21.21 0.78 -18.78
CA THR A 232 -20.34 0.62 -19.94
C THR A 232 -18.92 1.09 -19.58
N PRO A 233 -17.87 0.57 -20.26
CA PRO A 233 -16.49 1.05 -20.03
C PRO A 233 -16.35 2.57 -20.14
N LEU A 234 -17.08 3.21 -21.06
CA LEU A 234 -17.09 4.65 -21.20
C LEU A 234 -17.72 5.35 -19.98
N GLN A 235 -18.82 4.84 -19.45
CA GLN A 235 -19.44 5.41 -18.25
C GLN A 235 -18.53 5.26 -17.03
N GLN A 236 -17.79 4.15 -16.91
CA GLN A 236 -16.79 3.95 -15.86
C GLN A 236 -15.66 5.01 -15.98
N GLU A 237 -15.10 5.19 -17.18
CA GLU A 237 -14.06 6.21 -17.41
C GLU A 237 -14.58 7.63 -17.18
N GLN A 238 -15.81 7.94 -17.61
CA GLN A 238 -16.44 9.23 -17.32
C GLN A 238 -16.63 9.46 -15.82
N ALA A 239 -17.08 8.43 -15.08
CA ALA A 239 -17.24 8.54 -13.63
C ALA A 239 -15.89 8.79 -12.94
N ILE A 240 -14.82 8.10 -13.36
CA ILE A 240 -13.44 8.31 -12.88
C ILE A 240 -12.96 9.74 -13.19
N ARG A 241 -13.25 10.25 -14.38
CA ARG A 241 -12.83 11.57 -14.82
C ARG A 241 -13.59 12.70 -14.13
N ASP A 242 -14.92 12.60 -14.11
CA ASP A 242 -15.81 13.69 -13.72
C ASP A 242 -16.10 13.70 -12.21
N HIS A 243 -16.01 12.53 -11.55
CA HIS A 243 -16.33 12.33 -10.13
C HIS A 243 -15.25 11.54 -9.36
N PRO A 244 -13.95 11.87 -9.55
CA PRO A 244 -12.86 11.11 -8.94
C PRO A 244 -12.90 11.12 -7.41
N ASP A 245 -13.44 12.19 -6.82
CA ASP A 245 -13.62 12.35 -5.37
C ASP A 245 -14.66 11.37 -4.77
N LEU A 246 -15.58 10.86 -5.59
CA LEU A 246 -16.55 9.85 -5.20
C LEU A 246 -16.05 8.44 -5.52
N VAL A 247 -15.70 8.18 -6.79
CA VAL A 247 -15.30 6.84 -7.28
C VAL A 247 -14.12 6.29 -6.48
N GLY A 248 -13.13 7.12 -6.18
CA GLY A 248 -11.93 6.69 -5.46
C GLY A 248 -12.19 6.14 -4.05
N TRP A 249 -13.35 6.45 -3.44
CA TRP A 249 -13.73 6.01 -2.09
C TRP A 249 -14.83 4.95 -2.08
N LEU A 250 -15.31 4.49 -3.24
CA LEU A 250 -16.34 3.46 -3.30
C LEU A 250 -15.73 2.07 -3.13
N ASP A 251 -15.88 1.48 -1.96
CA ASP A 251 -15.57 0.07 -1.77
C ASP A 251 -16.53 -0.76 -2.63
N GLY A 252 -15.99 -1.76 -3.36
CA GLY A 252 -16.70 -2.48 -4.41
C GLY A 252 -16.36 -2.02 -5.84
N VAL A 253 -15.74 -0.85 -6.04
CA VAL A 253 -15.08 -0.48 -7.29
C VAL A 253 -13.69 -1.14 -7.34
N PRO A 254 -13.26 -1.72 -8.50
CA PRO A 254 -11.96 -2.34 -8.64
C PRO A 254 -10.79 -1.44 -8.23
N ALA A 255 -9.75 -2.04 -7.67
CA ALA A 255 -8.58 -1.31 -7.13
C ALA A 255 -7.88 -0.44 -8.20
N THR A 256 -7.80 -0.92 -9.43
CA THR A 256 -7.22 -0.17 -10.55
C THR A 256 -8.03 1.06 -10.93
N ASP A 257 -9.36 0.97 -10.88
CA ASP A 257 -10.26 2.09 -11.20
C ASP A 257 -10.25 3.12 -10.06
N ARG A 258 -10.20 2.65 -8.81
CA ARG A 258 -9.98 3.52 -7.65
C ARG A 258 -8.63 4.24 -7.69
N ASP A 259 -7.58 3.56 -8.10
CA ASP A 259 -6.25 4.18 -8.27
C ASP A 259 -6.28 5.31 -9.29
N GLN A 260 -6.89 5.07 -10.46
CA GLN A 260 -7.04 6.11 -11.49
C GLN A 260 -7.80 7.33 -10.96
N ALA A 261 -8.93 7.11 -10.30
CA ALA A 261 -9.74 8.18 -9.72
C ALA A 261 -8.96 8.96 -8.65
N ASN A 262 -8.30 8.26 -7.72
CA ASN A 262 -7.58 8.91 -6.64
C ASN A 262 -6.31 9.64 -7.10
N ARG A 263 -5.58 9.15 -8.10
CA ARG A 263 -4.45 9.88 -8.70
C ARG A 263 -4.92 11.16 -9.38
N ARG A 264 -6.05 11.10 -10.08
CA ARG A 264 -6.67 12.29 -10.70
C ARG A 264 -7.11 13.31 -9.64
N ARG A 265 -7.77 12.85 -8.58
CA ARG A 265 -8.14 13.69 -7.43
C ARG A 265 -6.92 14.33 -6.78
N LEU A 266 -5.87 13.55 -6.53
CA LEU A 266 -4.63 14.04 -5.93
C LEU A 266 -4.04 15.19 -6.75
N ALA A 267 -3.97 15.04 -8.07
CA ALA A 267 -3.49 16.08 -8.97
C ALA A 267 -4.38 17.33 -8.97
N GLN A 268 -5.70 17.16 -8.96
CA GLN A 268 -6.68 18.27 -8.86
C GLN A 268 -6.57 19.01 -7.53
N ASP A 269 -6.47 18.30 -6.41
CA ASP A 269 -6.32 18.89 -5.08
C ASP A 269 -5.00 19.68 -4.96
N GLU A 270 -3.90 19.14 -5.49
CA GLU A 270 -2.62 19.87 -5.52
C GLU A 270 -2.70 21.14 -6.38
N ALA A 271 -3.27 21.07 -7.58
CA ALA A 271 -3.42 22.22 -8.45
C ALA A 271 -4.24 23.32 -7.77
N ARG A 272 -5.39 22.95 -7.18
CA ARG A 272 -6.26 23.85 -6.44
C ARG A 272 -5.55 24.51 -5.25
N LEU A 273 -4.83 23.72 -4.45
CA LEU A 273 -4.10 24.23 -3.28
C LEU A 273 -2.90 25.12 -3.68
N ARG A 274 -2.19 24.80 -4.77
CA ARG A 274 -1.13 25.68 -5.31
C ARG A 274 -1.68 27.02 -5.77
N GLN A 275 -2.84 27.01 -6.43
CA GLN A 275 -3.53 28.25 -6.82
C GLN A 275 -3.92 29.05 -5.57
N GLN A 276 -4.56 28.42 -4.59
CA GLN A 276 -4.93 29.06 -3.31
C GLN A 276 -3.71 29.66 -2.60
N ALA A 277 -2.59 28.95 -2.55
CA ALA A 277 -1.36 29.46 -1.95
C ALA A 277 -0.82 30.69 -2.70
N THR A 278 -0.95 30.71 -4.02
CA THR A 278 -0.56 31.86 -4.85
C THR A 278 -1.45 33.07 -4.58
N ASP A 279 -2.76 32.89 -4.53
CA ASP A 279 -3.72 33.95 -4.24
C ASP A 279 -3.54 34.54 -2.83
N LEU A 280 -3.29 33.66 -1.85
CA LEU A 280 -2.98 34.06 -0.47
C LEU A 280 -1.68 34.89 -0.38
N ARG A 281 -0.62 34.51 -1.10
CA ARG A 281 0.63 35.28 -1.14
C ARG A 281 0.42 36.66 -1.75
N ASN A 282 -0.27 36.74 -2.89
CA ASN A 282 -0.58 38.00 -3.54
C ASN A 282 -1.40 38.93 -2.61
N HIS A 283 -2.37 38.38 -1.89
CA HIS A 283 -3.17 39.12 -0.94
C HIS A 283 -2.35 39.59 0.29
N LEU A 284 -1.49 38.73 0.82
CA LEU A 284 -0.57 39.07 1.89
C LEU A 284 0.37 40.23 1.50
N ASP A 285 0.89 40.24 0.28
CA ASP A 285 1.77 41.32 -0.20
C ASP A 285 1.02 42.65 -0.29
N GLN A 286 -0.23 42.67 -0.78
CA GLN A 286 -1.10 43.86 -0.78
C GLN A 286 -1.40 44.35 0.64
N LEU A 287 -1.66 43.45 1.59
CA LEU A 287 -1.91 43.82 2.99
C LEU A 287 -0.66 44.36 3.68
N ARG A 288 0.53 43.80 3.38
CA ARG A 288 1.82 44.30 3.88
C ARG A 288 2.06 45.75 3.44
N GLU A 289 1.79 46.07 2.18
CA GLU A 289 1.90 47.44 1.65
C GLU A 289 0.92 48.39 2.33
N ARG A 290 -0.35 48.01 2.50
CA ARG A 290 -1.36 48.82 3.21
C ARG A 290 -1.01 49.00 4.68
N ALA A 291 -0.55 47.95 5.36
CA ALA A 291 -0.14 48.03 6.77
C ALA A 291 1.07 48.96 6.96
N ALA A 292 2.05 48.93 6.04
CA ALA A 292 3.19 49.84 6.04
C ALA A 292 2.76 51.31 5.87
N ASN A 293 1.66 51.54 5.17
CA ASN A 293 1.03 52.88 5.03
C ASN A 293 0.10 53.25 6.17
N GLY A 294 0.10 52.50 7.29
CA GLY A 294 -0.63 52.80 8.51
C GLY A 294 -2.04 52.23 8.63
N ASP A 295 -2.44 51.33 7.72
CA ASP A 295 -3.74 50.64 7.78
C ASP A 295 -3.72 49.55 8.87
N ARG A 296 -4.32 49.89 10.04
CA ARG A 296 -4.38 48.97 11.20
C ARG A 296 -5.24 47.72 10.94
N ALA A 297 -6.27 47.84 10.10
CA ALA A 297 -7.11 46.70 9.74
C ALA A 297 -6.32 45.68 8.90
N ALA A 298 -5.54 46.19 7.93
CA ALA A 298 -4.63 45.34 7.15
C ALA A 298 -3.60 44.65 8.03
N ALA A 299 -3.03 45.36 9.02
CA ALA A 299 -2.08 44.76 9.97
C ALA A 299 -2.70 43.63 10.81
N SER A 300 -3.96 43.78 11.22
CA SER A 300 -4.68 42.71 11.96
C SER A 300 -4.99 41.48 11.10
N GLU A 301 -5.22 41.65 9.81
CA GLU A 301 -5.57 40.56 8.89
C GLU A 301 -4.36 39.71 8.46
N LEU A 302 -3.16 40.29 8.47
CA LEU A 302 -1.92 39.61 8.08
C LEU A 302 -1.69 38.28 8.80
N GLY A 303 -1.87 38.25 10.14
CA GLY A 303 -1.67 37.04 10.95
C GLY A 303 -2.65 35.92 10.60
N ARG A 304 -3.90 36.28 10.32
CA ARG A 304 -4.94 35.30 9.93
C ARG A 304 -4.62 34.65 8.58
N LEU A 305 -4.29 35.46 7.58
CA LEU A 305 -3.98 34.98 6.23
C LEU A 305 -2.65 34.24 6.18
N GLN A 306 -1.65 34.66 6.98
CA GLN A 306 -0.40 33.88 7.10
C GLN A 306 -0.68 32.49 7.66
N GLY A 307 -1.50 32.38 8.72
CA GLY A 307 -1.90 31.09 9.27
C GLY A 307 -2.71 30.24 8.29
N GLU A 308 -3.46 30.85 7.38
CA GLU A 308 -4.14 30.12 6.30
C GLU A 308 -3.16 29.62 5.24
N LEU A 309 -2.20 30.44 4.83
CA LEU A 309 -1.13 30.03 3.90
C LEU A 309 -0.29 28.88 4.48
N ASP A 310 0.04 28.93 5.76
CA ASP A 310 0.81 27.86 6.44
C ASP A 310 0.02 26.54 6.46
N ARG A 311 -1.29 26.57 6.67
CA ARG A 311 -2.16 25.39 6.58
C ARG A 311 -2.20 24.81 5.17
N VAL A 312 -2.35 25.66 4.15
CA VAL A 312 -2.31 25.22 2.74
C VAL A 312 -0.95 24.62 2.40
N ALA A 313 0.14 25.24 2.82
CA ALA A 313 1.50 24.74 2.60
C ALA A 313 1.72 23.36 3.27
N LYS A 314 1.24 23.20 4.52
CA LYS A 314 1.29 21.91 5.24
C LYS A 314 0.51 20.82 4.49
N THR A 315 -0.69 21.15 3.98
CA THR A 315 -1.49 20.19 3.22
C THR A 315 -0.82 19.79 1.91
N LEU A 316 -0.20 20.74 1.20
CA LEU A 316 0.57 20.46 -0.01
C LEU A 316 1.77 19.55 0.26
N ASP A 317 2.51 19.74 1.34
CA ASP A 317 3.63 18.88 1.73
C ASP A 317 3.15 17.46 2.04
N ARG A 318 2.02 17.33 2.76
CA ARG A 318 1.38 16.04 3.05
C ARG A 318 0.98 15.29 1.76
N LEU A 319 0.34 15.97 0.79
CA LEU A 319 0.02 15.38 -0.52
C LEU A 319 1.29 14.98 -1.28
N GLY A 320 2.33 15.81 -1.24
CA GLY A 320 3.64 15.49 -1.79
C GLY A 320 4.27 14.23 -1.17
N THR A 321 3.95 13.92 0.10
CA THR A 321 4.40 12.67 0.73
C THR A 321 3.68 11.46 0.14
N VAL A 322 2.39 11.55 -0.15
CA VAL A 322 1.64 10.50 -0.87
C VAL A 322 2.24 10.25 -2.25
N GLN A 323 2.52 11.31 -3.03
CA GLN A 323 3.12 11.19 -4.36
C GLN A 323 4.50 10.51 -4.31
N ARG A 324 5.36 10.94 -3.36
CA ARG A 324 6.68 10.32 -3.19
C ARG A 324 6.59 8.85 -2.82
N SER A 325 5.60 8.47 -2.01
CA SER A 325 5.35 7.08 -1.64
C SER A 325 4.91 6.25 -2.85
N LEU A 326 3.99 6.75 -3.66
CA LEU A 326 3.57 6.09 -4.90
C LEU A 326 4.71 5.98 -5.91
N ALA A 327 5.54 7.03 -6.05
CA ALA A 327 6.71 6.99 -6.92
C ALA A 327 7.76 5.95 -6.45
N GLN A 328 7.93 5.76 -5.13
CA GLN A 328 8.78 4.73 -4.56
C GLN A 328 8.28 3.32 -4.88
N LEU A 329 6.96 3.10 -4.86
CA LEU A 329 6.34 1.81 -5.15
C LEU A 329 6.29 1.51 -6.65
N GLY A 330 6.45 2.52 -7.51
CA GLY A 330 6.34 2.36 -8.95
C GLY A 330 4.95 1.85 -9.36
N PRO A 331 4.86 0.95 -10.36
CA PRO A 331 3.59 0.45 -10.88
C PRO A 331 2.88 -0.51 -9.91
N ASN A 332 3.61 -1.07 -8.93
CA ASN A 332 3.01 -1.92 -7.92
C ASN A 332 2.25 -1.12 -6.86
N GLY A 333 2.39 0.21 -6.86
CA GLY A 333 1.70 1.10 -5.93
C GLY A 333 0.33 1.54 -6.46
N LEU A 334 -0.76 1.22 -5.76
CA LEU A 334 -2.12 1.68 -6.08
C LEU A 334 -2.63 2.62 -4.99
N LEU A 335 -3.20 3.75 -5.39
CA LEU A 335 -3.84 4.72 -4.49
C LEU A 335 -5.35 4.42 -4.39
N LEU A 336 -5.76 3.71 -3.36
CA LEU A 336 -7.13 3.23 -3.17
C LEU A 336 -8.03 4.22 -2.41
N GLY A 337 -7.47 5.30 -1.89
CA GLY A 337 -8.18 6.38 -1.23
C GLY A 337 -7.25 7.53 -0.92
N THR A 338 -7.70 8.78 -1.09
CA THR A 338 -6.99 9.98 -0.65
C THR A 338 -7.98 11.08 -0.28
N ASP A 339 -7.75 11.73 0.86
CA ASP A 339 -8.50 12.89 1.31
C ASP A 339 -7.57 13.83 2.10
N PRO A 340 -7.33 15.06 1.63
CA PRO A 340 -6.47 16.01 2.32
C PRO A 340 -7.14 16.71 3.50
N ALA A 341 -8.44 16.50 3.76
CA ALA A 341 -9.17 17.21 4.81
C ALA A 341 -8.72 16.76 6.22
N GLY A 342 -8.66 17.69 7.16
CA GLY A 342 -8.22 17.43 8.53
C GLY A 342 -6.76 16.98 8.60
N ASP A 343 -6.50 15.85 9.27
CA ASP A 343 -5.18 15.21 9.31
C ASP A 343 -4.86 14.43 8.05
N GLY A 344 -5.87 14.26 7.20
CA GLY A 344 -5.82 13.59 5.92
C GLY A 344 -5.91 12.07 6.04
N LYS A 345 -6.38 11.45 4.95
CA LYS A 345 -6.53 10.00 4.84
C LYS A 345 -5.85 9.51 3.57
N ALA A 346 -5.27 8.32 3.63
CA ALA A 346 -4.71 7.64 2.47
C ALA A 346 -4.83 6.12 2.62
N ILE A 347 -5.21 5.45 1.52
CA ILE A 347 -5.19 4.00 1.42
C ILE A 347 -4.30 3.67 0.23
N ILE A 348 -3.17 2.99 0.50
CA ILE A 348 -2.15 2.69 -0.52
C ILE A 348 -1.85 1.20 -0.49
N SER A 349 -1.93 0.55 -1.64
CA SER A 349 -1.57 -0.85 -1.81
C SER A 349 -0.21 -1.01 -2.47
N VAL A 350 0.53 -2.02 -2.06
CA VAL A 350 1.64 -2.63 -2.79
C VAL A 350 1.12 -3.94 -3.37
N GLY A 351 1.09 -4.05 -4.67
CA GLY A 351 0.39 -5.13 -5.36
C GLY A 351 -1.11 -4.85 -5.53
N ASN A 352 -1.75 -5.61 -6.41
CA ASN A 352 -3.19 -5.48 -6.68
C ASN A 352 -4.00 -6.43 -5.80
N PRO A 353 -4.77 -5.91 -4.81
CA PRO A 353 -5.52 -6.75 -3.90
C PRO A 353 -6.72 -7.45 -4.54
N ASP A 354 -7.13 -7.05 -5.76
CA ASP A 354 -8.24 -7.69 -6.46
C ASP A 354 -7.81 -9.00 -7.16
N THR A 355 -6.50 -9.22 -7.32
CA THR A 355 -5.95 -10.40 -8.00
C THR A 355 -4.99 -11.21 -7.14
N ALA A 356 -4.51 -10.64 -6.03
CA ALA A 356 -3.59 -11.30 -5.12
C ALA A 356 -4.30 -12.36 -4.28
N ARG A 357 -3.78 -13.60 -4.27
CA ARG A 357 -4.34 -14.66 -3.42
C ARG A 357 -4.20 -14.38 -1.93
N HIS A 358 -3.18 -13.62 -1.55
CA HIS A 358 -2.88 -13.27 -0.17
C HIS A 358 -2.83 -11.75 -0.03
N THR A 359 -3.73 -11.20 0.76
CA THR A 359 -3.79 -9.76 1.00
C THR A 359 -3.71 -9.45 2.49
N ALA A 360 -2.77 -8.59 2.89
CA ALA A 360 -2.71 -8.03 4.23
C ALA A 360 -3.19 -6.57 4.22
N VAL A 361 -4.12 -6.22 5.09
CA VAL A 361 -4.56 -4.82 5.29
C VAL A 361 -4.05 -4.32 6.62
N TRP A 362 -3.08 -3.42 6.58
CA TRP A 362 -2.38 -2.89 7.73
C TRP A 362 -2.98 -1.56 8.19
N VAL A 363 -3.39 -1.51 9.46
CA VAL A 363 -4.02 -0.35 10.09
C VAL A 363 -3.03 0.32 11.04
N PRO A 364 -2.65 1.59 10.79
CA PRO A 364 -1.73 2.34 11.65
C PRO A 364 -2.40 2.77 12.96
N GLY A 365 -1.54 3.10 13.94
CA GLY A 365 -1.97 3.54 15.25
C GLY A 365 -2.03 5.05 15.44
N LEU A 366 -1.90 5.44 16.68
CA LEU A 366 -1.95 6.80 17.22
C LEU A 366 -1.01 7.77 16.50
N GLY A 367 -1.45 9.01 16.33
CA GLY A 367 -0.65 10.09 15.76
C GLY A 367 -0.36 9.95 14.26
N THR A 368 -1.05 9.03 13.57
CA THR A 368 -0.88 8.84 12.15
C THR A 368 -1.69 9.88 11.37
N ASP A 369 -1.01 10.60 10.51
CA ASP A 369 -1.58 11.59 9.59
C ASP A 369 -1.08 11.34 8.15
N LEU A 370 -1.56 12.13 7.20
CA LEU A 370 -1.13 12.03 5.81
C LEU A 370 0.39 12.29 5.63
N GLY A 371 1.02 13.08 6.51
CA GLY A 371 2.46 13.34 6.51
C GLY A 371 3.31 12.11 6.89
N SER A 372 2.75 11.19 7.69
CA SER A 372 3.40 9.96 8.14
C SER A 372 3.29 8.81 7.11
N THR A 373 2.61 9.01 5.98
CA THR A 373 2.34 8.01 4.94
C THR A 373 3.59 7.25 4.50
N ARG A 374 4.72 7.96 4.27
CA ARG A 374 5.95 7.33 3.79
C ARG A 374 6.51 6.27 4.75
N GLY A 375 6.52 6.56 6.04
CA GLY A 375 6.98 5.59 7.05
C GLY A 375 6.08 4.36 7.10
N ASN A 376 4.78 4.56 7.01
CA ASN A 376 3.79 3.49 7.04
C ASN A 376 3.81 2.65 5.75
N VAL A 377 3.99 3.30 4.59
CA VAL A 377 4.19 2.59 3.31
C VAL A 377 5.46 1.73 3.34
N ASN A 378 6.55 2.17 3.97
CA ASN A 378 7.75 1.34 4.11
C ASN A 378 7.47 0.07 4.93
N ARG A 379 6.63 0.13 5.98
CA ARG A 379 6.27 -1.05 6.78
C ARG A 379 5.50 -2.08 5.95
N VAL A 380 4.49 -1.63 5.20
CA VAL A 380 3.72 -2.54 4.33
C VAL A 380 4.55 -3.04 3.14
N LEU A 381 5.48 -2.23 2.62
CA LEU A 381 6.42 -2.67 1.58
C LEU A 381 7.36 -3.76 2.10
N ASN A 382 7.88 -3.62 3.32
CA ASN A 382 8.72 -4.65 3.92
C ASN A 382 7.92 -5.96 4.12
N LEU A 383 6.67 -5.87 4.59
CA LEU A 383 5.79 -7.03 4.75
C LEU A 383 5.48 -7.69 3.39
N TYR A 384 5.21 -6.88 2.36
CA TYR A 384 5.04 -7.36 0.99
C TYR A 384 6.27 -8.14 0.52
N GLN A 385 7.46 -7.56 0.68
CA GLN A 385 8.71 -8.18 0.24
C GLN A 385 9.00 -9.50 0.97
N GLU A 386 8.74 -9.55 2.27
CA GLU A 386 8.93 -10.77 3.05
C GLU A 386 7.94 -11.88 2.65
N ALA A 387 6.66 -11.53 2.42
CA ALA A 387 5.64 -12.48 1.96
C ALA A 387 5.85 -12.93 0.51
N ASP A 388 6.22 -12.02 -0.39
CA ASP A 388 6.50 -12.31 -1.82
C ASP A 388 7.69 -13.29 -1.98
N LEU A 389 8.66 -13.25 -1.06
CA LEU A 389 9.75 -14.22 -1.01
C LEU A 389 9.29 -15.66 -0.69
N MET A 390 8.10 -15.83 -0.11
CA MET A 390 7.55 -17.15 0.24
C MET A 390 6.79 -17.81 -0.91
N THR A 391 6.41 -17.05 -1.93
CA THR A 391 5.77 -17.55 -3.16
C THR A 391 6.53 -17.09 -4.41
N PRO A 392 7.81 -17.48 -4.56
CA PRO A 392 8.65 -16.98 -5.64
C PRO A 392 8.13 -17.37 -7.04
N ASP A 393 7.26 -18.37 -7.13
CA ASP A 393 6.78 -18.93 -8.40
C ASP A 393 5.53 -18.23 -8.97
N VAL A 394 4.90 -17.33 -8.21
CA VAL A 394 3.63 -16.70 -8.61
C VAL A 394 3.71 -15.16 -8.46
N ALA A 395 3.86 -14.49 -9.59
CA ALA A 395 3.86 -13.03 -9.62
C ALA A 395 2.51 -12.46 -9.20
N GLY A 396 2.53 -11.44 -8.33
CA GLY A 396 1.32 -10.76 -7.92
C GLY A 396 0.42 -11.57 -6.98
N ASP A 397 0.97 -12.60 -6.36
CA ASP A 397 0.26 -13.45 -5.41
C ASP A 397 -0.01 -12.78 -4.07
N VAL A 398 0.72 -11.73 -3.78
CA VAL A 398 0.65 -10.96 -2.54
C VAL A 398 0.25 -9.53 -2.82
N ALA A 399 -0.59 -8.97 -1.95
CA ALA A 399 -0.81 -7.54 -1.82
C ALA A 399 -0.75 -7.12 -0.36
N THR A 400 -0.21 -5.92 -0.09
CA THR A 400 -0.24 -5.33 1.25
C THR A 400 -0.78 -3.92 1.17
N VAL A 401 -1.77 -3.60 2.00
CA VAL A 401 -2.48 -2.33 1.97
C VAL A 401 -2.21 -1.54 3.24
N MET A 402 -1.66 -0.35 3.12
CA MET A 402 -1.64 0.65 4.20
C MET A 402 -3.00 1.34 4.24
N TRP A 403 -3.79 1.09 5.29
CA TRP A 403 -5.13 1.62 5.42
C TRP A 403 -5.20 2.72 6.48
N LEU A 404 -5.09 3.97 6.08
CA LEU A 404 -5.39 5.15 6.90
C LEU A 404 -6.74 5.73 6.44
N GLY A 405 -7.84 5.00 6.68
CA GLY A 405 -9.20 5.42 6.33
C GLY A 405 -9.93 6.14 7.45
N TYR A 406 -9.30 6.35 8.60
CA TYR A 406 -9.90 6.97 9.78
C TYR A 406 -9.08 8.16 10.27
N ASP A 407 -9.65 8.94 11.17
CA ASP A 407 -8.99 10.06 11.84
C ASP A 407 -8.32 9.52 13.12
N ALA A 408 -7.02 9.20 13.03
CA ALA A 408 -6.28 8.62 14.14
C ALA A 408 -6.18 9.64 15.30
N PRO A 409 -6.36 9.21 16.56
CA PRO A 409 -6.25 10.12 17.68
C PRO A 409 -4.81 10.63 17.83
N GLU A 410 -4.67 11.89 18.27
CA GLU A 410 -3.38 12.49 18.61
C GLU A 410 -2.92 12.07 20.00
N ALA A 411 -1.61 11.84 20.17
CA ALA A 411 -1.01 11.48 21.46
C ALA A 411 -1.21 12.51 22.57
N THR A 412 -1.55 13.75 22.19
CA THR A 412 -1.64 14.90 23.12
C THR A 412 -3.03 15.16 23.67
N ASN A 413 -4.06 14.41 23.24
CA ASN A 413 -5.42 14.63 23.69
C ASN A 413 -6.06 13.37 24.30
N ALA A 414 -7.01 13.57 25.21
CA ALA A 414 -7.71 12.49 25.91
C ALA A 414 -8.58 11.60 24.99
N SER A 415 -8.68 11.89 23.70
CA SER A 415 -9.46 11.12 22.73
C SER A 415 -8.93 9.68 22.52
N VAL A 416 -7.68 9.43 22.91
CA VAL A 416 -7.07 8.08 22.94
C VAL A 416 -7.83 7.11 23.83
N ALA A 417 -8.42 7.62 24.91
CA ALA A 417 -9.14 6.81 25.91
C ALA A 417 -10.61 6.54 25.52
N PHE A 418 -11.10 7.14 24.43
CA PHE A 418 -12.49 7.01 24.02
C PHE A 418 -12.61 6.22 22.71
N SER A 419 -13.51 5.24 22.69
CA SER A 419 -13.75 4.34 21.56
C SER A 419 -14.41 4.99 20.32
N GLY A 420 -14.71 6.29 20.33
CA GLY A 420 -15.42 6.95 19.22
C GLY A 420 -14.64 6.86 17.89
N ARG A 421 -13.34 7.21 17.90
CA ARG A 421 -12.52 7.20 16.68
C ARG A 421 -12.19 5.79 16.20
N SER A 422 -11.98 4.84 17.12
CA SER A 422 -11.79 3.43 16.74
C SER A 422 -13.06 2.82 16.15
N ARG A 423 -14.24 3.18 16.68
CA ARG A 423 -15.53 2.72 16.17
C ARG A 423 -15.83 3.27 14.78
N ASP A 424 -15.63 4.58 14.56
CA ASP A 424 -15.77 5.19 13.23
C ASP A 424 -14.76 4.56 12.23
N GLY A 425 -13.53 4.31 12.68
CA GLY A 425 -12.52 3.58 11.92
C GLY A 425 -12.92 2.14 11.64
N GLY A 426 -13.47 1.44 12.64
CA GLY A 426 -13.92 0.05 12.54
C GLY A 426 -14.98 -0.14 11.47
N THR A 427 -16.01 0.73 11.44
CA THR A 427 -17.04 0.71 10.39
C THR A 427 -16.44 0.86 8.99
N GLY A 428 -15.51 1.80 8.80
CA GLY A 428 -14.85 2.00 7.50
C GLY A 428 -13.91 0.86 7.13
N PHE A 429 -13.27 0.24 8.12
CA PHE A 429 -12.36 -0.89 7.90
C PHE A 429 -13.11 -2.17 7.51
N ASP A 430 -14.26 -2.42 8.15
CA ASP A 430 -15.15 -3.52 7.82
C ASP A 430 -15.67 -3.41 6.37
N THR A 431 -16.21 -2.23 5.99
CA THR A 431 -16.62 -1.96 4.61
C THR A 431 -15.48 -2.19 3.60
N CYS A 432 -14.24 -1.83 3.97
CA CYS A 432 -13.07 -2.09 3.15
C CYS A 432 -12.80 -3.59 2.99
N GLY A 433 -12.93 -4.39 4.06
CA GLY A 433 -12.83 -5.85 4.04
C GLY A 433 -13.85 -6.49 3.08
N ASP A 434 -15.11 -6.11 3.23
CA ASP A 434 -16.20 -6.55 2.33
C ASP A 434 -15.95 -6.14 0.86
N GLY A 435 -15.41 -4.93 0.66
CA GLY A 435 -15.02 -4.45 -0.66
C GLY A 435 -13.94 -5.32 -1.29
N ARG A 436 -12.92 -5.72 -0.52
CA ARG A 436 -11.84 -6.62 -0.99
C ARG A 436 -12.39 -8.00 -1.38
N ARG A 437 -13.25 -8.58 -0.55
CA ARG A 437 -13.92 -9.84 -0.86
C ARG A 437 -14.77 -9.77 -2.13
N THR A 438 -15.40 -8.61 -2.36
CA THR A 438 -16.31 -8.40 -3.49
C THR A 438 -15.58 -8.18 -4.81
N THR A 439 -14.47 -7.44 -4.81
CA THR A 439 -13.73 -7.12 -6.04
C THR A 439 -12.72 -8.19 -6.45
N HIS A 440 -12.38 -9.11 -5.54
CA HIS A 440 -11.38 -10.15 -5.81
C HIS A 440 -11.87 -11.15 -6.86
N ASP A 441 -11.05 -11.40 -7.89
CA ASP A 441 -11.28 -12.36 -8.98
C ASP A 441 -9.92 -12.91 -9.48
N PRO A 442 -9.74 -14.23 -9.63
CA PRO A 442 -10.71 -15.31 -9.46
C PRO A 442 -10.70 -15.96 -8.06
N GLY A 443 -11.88 -16.22 -7.52
CA GLY A 443 -12.09 -17.05 -6.33
C GLY A 443 -11.75 -16.37 -5.00
N PRO A 444 -11.78 -17.11 -3.87
CA PRO A 444 -11.53 -16.53 -2.55
C PRO A 444 -10.04 -16.19 -2.36
N SER A 445 -9.75 -14.99 -1.86
CA SER A 445 -8.43 -14.60 -1.38
C SER A 445 -8.28 -14.90 0.10
N HIS A 446 -7.05 -15.12 0.56
CA HIS A 446 -6.70 -15.12 1.96
C HIS A 446 -6.46 -13.67 2.42
N LEU A 447 -7.32 -13.17 3.31
CA LEU A 447 -7.33 -11.78 3.75
C LEU A 447 -6.95 -11.67 5.23
N THR A 448 -5.86 -10.97 5.53
CA THR A 448 -5.35 -10.76 6.89
C THR A 448 -5.49 -9.30 7.31
N ALA A 449 -6.14 -9.05 8.44
CA ALA A 449 -6.14 -7.74 9.09
C ALA A 449 -4.91 -7.61 10.00
N VAL A 450 -4.10 -6.57 9.82
CA VAL A 450 -2.90 -6.32 10.62
C VAL A 450 -3.05 -5.01 11.37
N GLY A 451 -3.20 -5.06 12.69
CA GLY A 451 -3.35 -3.90 13.57
C GLY A 451 -2.05 -3.52 14.27
N HIS A 452 -1.57 -2.29 14.10
CA HIS A 452 -0.45 -1.74 14.85
C HIS A 452 -0.94 -0.79 15.94
N SER A 453 -0.51 -1.00 17.17
CA SER A 453 -0.83 -0.06 18.25
C SER A 453 -2.35 0.16 18.36
N TYR A 454 -2.81 1.41 18.43
CA TYR A 454 -4.23 1.78 18.38
C TYR A 454 -4.97 1.27 17.13
N GLY A 455 -4.25 0.97 16.03
CA GLY A 455 -4.85 0.32 14.84
C GLY A 455 -5.44 -1.06 15.13
N SER A 456 -4.95 -1.77 16.16
CA SER A 456 -5.53 -3.03 16.62
C SER A 456 -6.92 -2.84 17.26
N THR A 457 -7.16 -1.70 17.91
CA THR A 457 -8.51 -1.38 18.42
C THR A 457 -9.49 -1.04 17.30
N VAL A 458 -9.01 -0.46 16.18
CA VAL A 458 -9.83 -0.26 14.98
C VAL A 458 -10.23 -1.60 14.35
N VAL A 459 -9.27 -2.52 14.23
CA VAL A 459 -9.54 -3.91 13.76
C VAL A 459 -10.54 -4.61 14.69
N ALA A 460 -10.37 -4.45 15.99
CA ALA A 460 -11.29 -5.02 16.98
C ALA A 460 -12.71 -4.46 16.87
N GLU A 461 -12.86 -3.15 16.74
CA GLU A 461 -14.18 -2.52 16.55
C GLU A 461 -14.87 -3.01 15.28
N ALA A 462 -14.11 -3.22 14.18
CA ALA A 462 -14.62 -3.84 12.97
C ALA A 462 -15.10 -5.28 13.24
N ALA A 463 -14.32 -6.07 13.95
CA ALA A 463 -14.64 -7.46 14.27
C ALA A 463 -15.83 -7.61 15.22
N LEU A 464 -15.93 -6.73 16.23
CA LEU A 464 -16.98 -6.77 17.26
C LEU A 464 -18.31 -6.17 16.78
N HIS A 465 -18.28 -5.13 15.98
CA HIS A 465 -19.45 -4.32 15.64
C HIS A 465 -19.71 -4.20 14.13
N GLY A 466 -18.66 -4.28 13.31
CA GLY A 466 -18.75 -4.14 11.85
C GLY A 466 -19.39 -2.83 11.40
N ASP A 467 -19.98 -2.86 10.22
CA ASP A 467 -20.80 -1.77 9.68
C ASP A 467 -22.32 -1.94 9.98
N GLY A 468 -22.65 -2.99 10.73
CA GLY A 468 -24.02 -3.36 11.11
C GLY A 468 -24.80 -4.11 10.03
N ARG A 469 -24.20 -4.43 8.88
CA ARG A 469 -24.85 -5.18 7.78
C ARG A 469 -24.54 -6.67 7.84
N HIS A 470 -23.30 -7.00 8.17
CA HIS A 470 -22.79 -8.36 8.26
C HIS A 470 -22.25 -8.64 9.66
N PRO A 471 -22.38 -9.87 10.18
CA PRO A 471 -21.76 -10.22 11.45
C PRO A 471 -20.25 -10.44 11.28
N GLY A 472 -19.45 -9.69 12.04
CA GLY A 472 -18.01 -9.84 12.10
C GLY A 472 -17.26 -9.24 10.90
N LEU A 473 -15.96 -9.16 11.04
CA LEU A 473 -15.03 -8.69 10.01
C LEU A 473 -14.74 -9.80 8.99
N ALA A 474 -14.86 -9.50 7.70
CA ALA A 474 -14.69 -10.47 6.61
C ALA A 474 -13.20 -10.76 6.31
N VAL A 475 -12.43 -11.25 7.31
CA VAL A 475 -11.02 -11.65 7.18
C VAL A 475 -10.81 -13.10 7.59
N ASP A 476 -9.69 -13.69 7.18
CA ASP A 476 -9.29 -15.05 7.57
C ASP A 476 -8.42 -15.02 8.82
N ASP A 477 -7.57 -14.01 8.99
CA ASP A 477 -6.69 -13.85 10.15
C ASP A 477 -6.68 -12.41 10.67
N ILE A 478 -6.47 -12.28 11.98
CA ILE A 478 -6.14 -11.02 12.63
C ILE A 478 -4.73 -11.13 13.22
N VAL A 479 -3.87 -10.19 12.85
CA VAL A 479 -2.52 -10.05 13.39
C VAL A 479 -2.42 -8.72 14.14
N THR A 480 -1.91 -8.74 15.37
CA THR A 480 -1.64 -7.52 16.13
C THR A 480 -0.16 -7.39 16.45
N ALA A 481 0.37 -6.18 16.42
CA ALA A 481 1.72 -5.86 16.84
C ALA A 481 1.70 -4.63 17.76
N GLY A 482 2.22 -4.78 18.98
CA GLY A 482 2.29 -3.69 19.95
C GLY A 482 0.90 -3.16 20.37
N SER A 483 -0.10 -4.03 20.47
CA SER A 483 -1.48 -3.67 20.78
C SER A 483 -1.65 -3.25 22.25
N PRO A 484 -2.37 -2.15 22.53
CA PRO A 484 -2.78 -1.80 23.90
C PRO A 484 -3.90 -2.71 24.43
N GLY A 485 -4.70 -3.27 23.56
CA GLY A 485 -5.90 -4.07 23.81
C GLY A 485 -6.85 -3.98 22.63
N MET A 486 -7.89 -4.80 22.63
CA MET A 486 -8.83 -4.96 21.51
C MET A 486 -10.30 -4.74 21.93
N HIS A 487 -10.56 -3.98 22.98
CA HIS A 487 -11.90 -3.70 23.52
C HIS A 487 -12.70 -4.97 23.90
N THR A 488 -12.01 -6.10 24.01
CA THR A 488 -12.49 -7.38 24.54
C THR A 488 -11.38 -8.05 25.34
N ASP A 489 -11.74 -8.99 26.19
CA ASP A 489 -10.80 -9.76 26.98
C ASP A 489 -10.45 -11.12 26.37
N HIS A 490 -11.13 -11.51 25.27
CA HIS A 490 -10.93 -12.82 24.67
C HIS A 490 -10.89 -12.77 23.14
N ALA A 491 -9.96 -13.50 22.55
CA ALA A 491 -9.85 -13.66 21.09
C ALA A 491 -11.13 -14.23 20.46
N ALA A 492 -11.84 -15.11 21.17
CA ALA A 492 -13.08 -15.72 20.72
C ALA A 492 -14.22 -14.71 20.46
N ASP A 493 -14.18 -13.54 21.09
CA ASP A 493 -15.20 -12.50 20.91
C ASP A 493 -15.06 -11.76 19.56
N LEU A 494 -13.91 -11.89 18.91
CA LEU A 494 -13.63 -11.24 17.62
C LEU A 494 -14.32 -11.89 16.40
N GLY A 495 -15.12 -12.95 16.64
CA GLY A 495 -15.88 -13.60 15.58
C GLY A 495 -15.08 -14.53 14.67
N LEU A 496 -13.78 -14.72 14.94
CA LEU A 496 -12.90 -15.69 14.30
C LEU A 496 -12.57 -16.84 15.27
N ASP A 497 -12.13 -17.99 14.72
CA ASP A 497 -11.48 -19.00 15.55
C ASP A 497 -10.23 -18.38 16.22
N PRO A 498 -10.04 -18.51 17.53
CA PRO A 498 -8.86 -17.99 18.22
C PRO A 498 -7.53 -18.45 17.63
N GLN A 499 -7.50 -19.58 16.92
CA GLN A 499 -6.33 -20.06 16.18
C GLN A 499 -5.93 -19.15 15.00
N HIS A 500 -6.82 -18.26 14.57
CA HIS A 500 -6.60 -17.26 13.54
C HIS A 500 -6.37 -15.84 14.09
N VAL A 501 -6.17 -15.74 15.41
CA VAL A 501 -5.80 -14.47 16.07
C VAL A 501 -4.36 -14.55 16.55
N TRP A 502 -3.53 -13.63 16.10
CA TRP A 502 -2.09 -13.64 16.30
C TRP A 502 -1.61 -12.35 16.96
N ALA A 503 -0.79 -12.45 17.98
CA ALA A 503 -0.34 -11.28 18.73
C ALA A 503 1.18 -11.28 18.92
N GLY A 504 1.82 -10.15 18.59
CA GLY A 504 3.24 -9.92 18.84
C GLY A 504 3.48 -8.71 19.71
N SER A 505 4.41 -8.85 20.65
CA SER A 505 4.86 -7.79 21.54
C SER A 505 6.37 -7.84 21.70
N ALA A 506 7.05 -6.71 21.44
CA ALA A 506 8.45 -6.59 21.78
C ALA A 506 8.61 -6.49 23.31
N PRO A 507 9.65 -7.10 23.91
CA PRO A 507 9.78 -7.13 25.36
C PRO A 507 9.87 -5.76 26.03
N ASP A 508 10.35 -4.76 25.31
CA ASP A 508 10.54 -3.38 25.75
C ASP A 508 9.51 -2.40 25.19
N ASP A 509 8.46 -2.89 24.52
CA ASP A 509 7.37 -2.06 24.02
C ASP A 509 6.54 -1.47 25.18
N PRO A 510 6.52 -0.13 25.36
CA PRO A 510 5.82 0.50 26.48
C PRO A 510 4.29 0.47 26.33
N VAL A 511 3.78 0.20 25.12
CA VAL A 511 2.34 0.21 24.83
C VAL A 511 1.71 -1.13 25.15
N SER A 512 2.28 -2.21 24.67
CA SER A 512 1.76 -3.56 24.92
C SER A 512 2.21 -4.12 26.29
N ASN A 513 3.31 -3.59 26.87
CA ASN A 513 3.85 -3.97 28.17
C ASN A 513 3.94 -2.77 29.15
N PRO A 514 2.83 -2.12 29.53
CA PRO A 514 2.89 -0.92 30.37
C PRO A 514 3.39 -1.19 31.79
N VAL A 515 3.09 -2.36 32.36
CA VAL A 515 3.43 -2.69 33.74
C VAL A 515 4.90 -3.10 33.84
N GLY A 516 5.69 -2.25 34.49
CA GLY A 516 7.11 -2.55 34.76
C GLY A 516 8.07 -1.99 33.69
N ASN A 517 7.57 -1.37 32.63
CA ASN A 517 8.41 -0.76 31.60
C ASN A 517 9.17 0.46 32.16
N PRO A 518 10.53 0.53 31.99
CA PRO A 518 11.32 1.67 32.44
C PRO A 518 10.89 3.00 31.80
N TYR A 519 10.37 2.98 30.58
CA TYR A 519 9.92 4.18 29.88
C TYR A 519 8.64 4.76 30.49
N SER A 520 7.61 3.93 30.77
CA SER A 520 6.39 4.35 31.46
C SER A 520 6.71 4.91 32.85
N ARG A 521 7.63 4.25 33.57
CA ARG A 521 8.14 4.73 34.86
C ARG A 521 8.92 6.04 34.74
N ALA A 522 9.71 6.22 33.70
CA ALA A 522 10.45 7.46 33.47
C ALA A 522 9.54 8.63 33.13
N VAL A 523 8.50 8.41 32.32
CA VAL A 523 7.48 9.42 31.98
C VAL A 523 6.69 9.81 33.23
N GLN A 524 6.23 8.84 34.04
CA GLN A 524 5.58 9.10 35.31
C GLN A 524 6.51 9.84 36.27
N ALA A 525 7.74 9.34 36.46
CA ALA A 525 8.73 9.97 37.32
C ALA A 525 9.06 11.39 36.89
N GLY A 526 9.19 11.65 35.59
CA GLY A 526 9.41 13.00 35.01
C GLY A 526 8.24 13.95 35.27
N ALA A 527 7.01 13.47 35.09
CA ALA A 527 5.80 14.25 35.42
C ALA A 527 5.68 14.54 36.91
N HIS A 528 5.98 13.57 37.79
CA HIS A 528 5.96 13.73 39.26
C HIS A 528 7.15 14.53 39.79
N ALA A 529 8.30 14.52 39.13
CA ALA A 529 9.48 15.33 39.50
C ALA A 529 9.25 16.85 39.40
N LEU A 530 8.22 17.27 38.66
CA LEU A 530 7.80 18.67 38.55
C LEU A 530 6.97 19.13 39.76
N GLY A 531 6.72 18.27 40.72
CA GLY A 531 6.10 18.54 42.02
C GLY A 531 4.74 17.85 42.23
N PRO A 532 4.36 17.56 43.48
CA PRO A 532 3.15 16.78 43.80
C PRO A 532 1.83 17.48 43.45
N PHE A 533 1.85 18.76 43.13
CA PHE A 533 0.69 19.53 42.70
C PHE A 533 0.76 19.94 41.21
N ASN A 534 1.66 19.31 40.43
CA ASN A 534 1.75 19.59 39.01
C ASN A 534 0.53 19.00 38.27
N PRO A 535 -0.29 19.83 37.60
CA PRO A 535 -1.45 19.32 36.87
C PRO A 535 -1.07 18.37 35.72
N LEU A 536 0.17 18.44 35.20
CA LEU A 536 0.68 17.52 34.19
C LEU A 536 0.85 16.09 34.73
N ALA A 537 1.21 15.92 36.04
CA ALA A 537 1.33 14.59 36.62
C ALA A 537 -0.03 13.88 36.65
N GLY A 538 -1.08 14.59 37.08
CA GLY A 538 -2.44 14.05 37.09
C GLY A 538 -2.99 13.76 35.69
N VAL A 539 -2.62 14.57 34.69
CA VAL A 539 -2.99 14.32 33.30
C VAL A 539 -2.29 13.08 32.74
N VAL A 540 -0.99 12.92 33.02
CA VAL A 540 -0.22 11.73 32.61
C VAL A 540 -0.75 10.47 33.28
N ASP A 541 -0.99 10.51 34.59
CA ASP A 541 -1.53 9.36 35.31
C ASP A 541 -2.94 8.98 34.82
N THR A 542 -3.81 9.99 34.58
CA THR A 542 -5.15 9.75 34.07
C THR A 542 -5.11 9.21 32.64
N ALA A 543 -4.20 9.72 31.81
CA ALA A 543 -4.04 9.26 30.44
C ALA A 543 -3.50 7.82 30.39
N LEU A 544 -2.51 7.47 31.21
CA LEU A 544 -1.98 6.11 31.33
C LEU A 544 -3.03 5.16 31.94
N TRP A 545 -3.78 5.60 32.95
CA TRP A 545 -4.86 4.80 33.52
C TRP A 545 -5.99 4.56 32.53
N ALA A 546 -6.43 5.60 31.81
CA ALA A 546 -7.49 5.49 30.80
C ALA A 546 -7.04 4.66 29.60
N TYR A 547 -5.76 4.72 29.26
CA TYR A 547 -5.16 3.88 28.22
C TYR A 547 -5.13 2.42 28.64
N ASP A 548 -4.71 2.13 29.89
CA ASP A 548 -4.60 0.78 30.45
C ASP A 548 -6.00 0.14 30.68
N HIS A 549 -7.01 0.95 31.07
CA HIS A 549 -8.35 0.44 31.41
C HIS A 549 -9.38 0.64 30.28
N GLY A 550 -9.06 1.41 29.25
CA GLY A 550 -9.97 1.70 28.12
C GLY A 550 -9.94 0.67 27.00
N HIS A 551 -8.91 -0.19 26.97
CA HIS A 551 -8.67 -1.10 25.83
C HIS A 551 -8.78 -2.60 26.19
N ASN A 552 -9.13 -2.93 27.42
CA ASN A 552 -9.15 -4.29 27.96
C ASN A 552 -7.74 -4.93 28.02
N ILE A 553 -7.64 -6.26 28.11
CA ILE A 553 -6.33 -6.91 28.15
C ILE A 553 -5.64 -6.87 26.79
N SER A 554 -4.32 -6.72 26.79
CA SER A 554 -3.54 -6.76 25.55
C SER A 554 -3.52 -8.18 24.97
N PRO A 555 -3.68 -8.34 23.65
CA PRO A 555 -3.81 -9.65 23.01
C PRO A 555 -2.55 -10.52 23.09
N HIS A 556 -1.38 -9.96 23.48
CA HIS A 556 -0.19 -10.75 23.74
C HIS A 556 -0.19 -11.43 25.14
N GLN A 557 -1.17 -11.14 25.99
CA GLN A 557 -1.32 -11.83 27.27
C GLN A 557 -1.98 -13.21 27.07
N PRO A 558 -1.51 -14.26 27.76
CA PRO A 558 -2.03 -15.62 27.59
C PRO A 558 -3.54 -15.75 27.78
N ASP A 559 -4.11 -15.00 28.72
CA ASP A 559 -5.54 -15.05 29.06
C ASP A 559 -6.43 -14.53 27.94
N PHE A 560 -5.89 -13.76 26.99
CA PHE A 560 -6.62 -13.33 25.79
C PHE A 560 -6.93 -14.49 24.83
N GLY A 561 -6.05 -15.49 24.76
CA GLY A 561 -6.23 -16.69 23.95
C GLY A 561 -5.79 -16.56 22.50
N ALA A 562 -4.99 -15.55 22.12
CA ALA A 562 -4.37 -15.43 20.81
C ALA A 562 -3.05 -16.22 20.73
N ASN A 563 -2.66 -16.62 19.51
CA ASN A 563 -1.33 -17.19 19.24
C ASN A 563 -0.26 -16.11 19.40
N GLN A 564 0.69 -16.31 20.30
CA GLN A 564 1.75 -15.35 20.57
C GLN A 564 2.96 -15.65 19.69
N TYR A 565 3.17 -14.88 18.61
CA TYR A 565 4.32 -15.08 17.74
C TYR A 565 5.58 -14.39 18.28
N VAL A 566 6.75 -15.01 18.01
CA VAL A 566 8.06 -14.49 18.44
C VAL A 566 8.36 -13.19 17.74
N THR A 567 8.79 -12.19 18.51
CA THR A 567 9.35 -10.92 18.04
C THR A 567 10.79 -10.80 18.52
N ASP A 568 11.69 -10.38 17.65
CA ASP A 568 13.11 -10.10 17.92
C ASP A 568 13.45 -8.61 17.73
N THR A 569 12.43 -7.78 17.79
CA THR A 569 12.51 -6.33 17.60
C THR A 569 12.44 -5.60 18.94
N SER A 570 12.78 -4.32 18.95
CA SER A 570 12.82 -3.45 20.13
C SER A 570 11.88 -2.26 19.96
N GLY A 571 11.26 -1.83 21.05
CA GLY A 571 10.37 -0.68 21.09
C GLY A 571 9.06 -0.89 20.33
N HIS A 572 8.33 0.22 20.11
CA HIS A 572 6.95 0.20 19.64
C HIS A 572 6.78 0.22 18.11
N SER A 573 7.86 0.39 17.34
CA SER A 573 7.74 0.69 15.90
C SER A 573 8.47 -0.28 14.98
N ASP A 574 9.30 -1.15 15.52
CA ASP A 574 10.27 -1.93 14.75
C ASP A 574 9.77 -3.30 14.28
N TYR A 575 8.53 -3.63 14.55
CA TYR A 575 7.89 -4.92 14.21
C TYR A 575 8.00 -5.29 12.71
N TRP A 576 8.19 -4.30 11.83
CA TRP A 576 8.30 -4.46 10.37
C TRP A 576 9.72 -4.21 9.85
N ASN A 577 10.74 -4.27 10.72
CA ASN A 577 12.12 -4.20 10.28
C ASN A 577 12.45 -5.42 9.39
N SER A 578 13.00 -5.15 8.21
CA SER A 578 13.33 -6.17 7.22
C SER A 578 14.25 -7.25 7.82
N GLY A 579 13.93 -8.51 7.56
CA GLY A 579 14.70 -9.68 8.00
C GLY A 579 14.49 -10.09 9.46
N SER A 580 13.68 -9.35 10.27
CA SER A 580 13.36 -9.72 11.65
C SER A 580 12.49 -10.99 11.72
N GLN A 581 12.51 -11.69 12.86
CA GLN A 581 11.56 -12.79 13.10
C GLN A 581 10.13 -12.28 13.19
N SER A 582 9.95 -11.08 13.73
CA SER A 582 8.65 -10.43 13.81
C SER A 582 7.97 -10.34 12.46
N ILE A 583 8.63 -9.74 11.46
CA ILE A 583 8.04 -9.58 10.11
C ILE A 583 7.88 -10.92 9.39
N LYS A 584 8.83 -11.87 9.58
CA LYS A 584 8.73 -13.22 9.00
C LYS A 584 7.53 -13.98 9.52
N ASN A 585 7.27 -13.91 10.82
CA ASN A 585 6.11 -14.57 11.40
C ASN A 585 4.80 -13.94 10.91
N GLN A 586 4.72 -12.62 10.83
CA GLN A 586 3.57 -11.93 10.23
C GLN A 586 3.36 -12.32 8.77
N ALA A 587 4.43 -12.36 7.97
CA ALA A 587 4.37 -12.78 6.58
C ALA A 587 3.89 -14.23 6.43
N ARG A 588 4.31 -15.16 7.32
CA ARG A 588 3.82 -16.55 7.34
C ARG A 588 2.33 -16.64 7.61
N VAL A 589 1.81 -15.81 8.54
CA VAL A 589 0.36 -15.73 8.76
C VAL A 589 -0.35 -15.24 7.52
N VAL A 590 0.12 -14.14 6.90
CA VAL A 590 -0.44 -13.60 5.65
C VAL A 590 -0.48 -14.66 4.55
N MET A 591 0.53 -15.54 4.51
CA MET A 591 0.64 -16.63 3.52
C MET A 591 -0.08 -17.92 3.91
N GLY A 592 -0.77 -17.96 5.06
CA GLY A 592 -1.42 -19.17 5.57
C GLY A 592 -0.45 -20.29 5.96
N GLN A 593 0.83 -19.96 6.18
CA GLN A 593 1.88 -20.92 6.55
C GLN A 593 2.00 -21.06 8.07
N TYR A 594 0.90 -21.30 8.74
CA TYR A 594 0.77 -21.24 10.22
C TYR A 594 1.78 -22.13 10.96
N GLN A 595 1.99 -23.36 10.49
CA GLN A 595 2.93 -24.31 11.10
C GLN A 595 4.39 -23.84 11.11
N GLN A 596 4.74 -22.84 10.32
CA GLN A 596 6.07 -22.25 10.27
C GLN A 596 6.21 -21.01 11.16
N VAL A 597 5.11 -20.52 11.75
CA VAL A 597 5.12 -19.37 12.66
C VAL A 597 5.83 -19.77 13.95
N GLY A 598 6.88 -19.04 14.31
CA GLY A 598 7.55 -19.22 15.59
C GLY A 598 6.69 -18.67 16.72
N LEU A 599 6.24 -19.52 17.63
CA LEU A 599 5.48 -19.13 18.81
C LEU A 599 6.35 -18.97 20.05
N VAL A 600 5.94 -18.08 20.96
CA VAL A 600 6.57 -17.90 22.27
C VAL A 600 6.34 -19.12 23.16
N HIS A 601 5.13 -19.71 23.05
CA HIS A 601 4.73 -20.90 23.78
C HIS A 601 3.90 -21.83 22.87
N GLY A 602 4.13 -23.14 22.96
CA GLY A 602 3.35 -24.13 22.22
C GLY A 602 3.81 -24.36 20.77
N GLU A 603 3.00 -25.07 20.01
CA GLU A 603 3.15 -25.29 18.59
C GLU A 603 2.05 -24.53 17.83
N ALA A 604 2.35 -24.06 16.62
CA ALA A 604 1.38 -23.37 15.79
C ALA A 604 0.26 -24.32 15.33
N PRO A 605 -0.97 -23.82 15.16
CA PRO A 605 -2.14 -24.60 14.81
C PRO A 605 -2.07 -25.26 13.43
#